data_bc13ea2d733e0a1813ce9d7d86acf704
#
_entry.id   bc13ea2d733e0a1813ce9d7d86acf704
#
_cell.length_a   1.000
_cell.length_b   1.000
_cell.length_c   1.000
_cell.angle_alpha   90.00
_cell.angle_beta   90.00
_cell.angle_gamma   90.00
#
_symmetry.space_group_name_H-M   'P 1'
#
loop_
_entity.id
_entity.type
_entity.pdbx_description
1 polymer ?
#
loop_
_entity_poly.entity_id
_entity_poly.type
_entity_poly.pdbx_seq_one_letter_code
_entity_poly.pdbx_strand_id
1 'polypeptide(L)'
;DYERINRLGRIIEPNTFSHMLAFVCARVRISTHYMSCAPDTYRFAVLKKYGLVFGRDVLIRHGITSNDLKELHYPNARVDILVCSSVPEYENMKNTYGHPNGVVQRLGLCRYDRLLTPHRVKRQTLIMPTWRYFLKNLSDEDFVKSEYYNQFSRLLNDKKLIAALEKYDYELVLYLHYELQPYSDLFKPMSGRVKILKKDKADVQDLRMNSAMLIT
;
A
#
# COMPACT_ATOMS: atom_id res chain seq x y z
N ASP A 1 -15.16 -3.91 -0.38
CA ASP A 1 -14.68 -2.81 -1.27
C ASP A 1 -15.38 -2.75 -2.63
N TYR A 2 -15.89 -3.86 -3.19
CA TYR A 2 -16.57 -3.88 -4.48
C TYR A 2 -17.75 -2.91 -4.55
N GLU A 3 -18.65 -2.95 -3.55
CA GLU A 3 -19.80 -2.04 -3.47
C GLU A 3 -19.40 -0.57 -3.38
N ARG A 4 -18.31 -0.28 -2.65
CA ARG A 4 -17.78 1.08 -2.53
C ARG A 4 -17.25 1.59 -3.85
N ILE A 5 -16.52 0.76 -4.60
CA ILE A 5 -15.96 1.12 -5.92
C ILE A 5 -17.09 1.28 -6.94
N ASN A 6 -18.10 0.41 -6.91
CA ASN A 6 -19.23 0.47 -7.85
C ASN A 6 -20.07 1.76 -7.72
N ARG A 7 -20.05 2.39 -6.53
CA ARG A 7 -20.68 3.73 -6.34
C ARG A 7 -19.91 4.86 -7.02
N LEU A 8 -18.62 4.67 -7.29
CA LEU A 8 -17.76 5.69 -7.90
C LEU A 8 -17.77 5.62 -9.43
N GLY A 9 -18.19 4.52 -10.01
CA GLY A 9 -18.21 4.35 -11.46
C GLY A 9 -18.47 2.91 -11.89
N ARG A 10 -18.58 2.73 -13.20
CA ARG A 10 -18.81 1.40 -13.80
C ARG A 10 -17.58 0.51 -13.58
N ILE A 11 -17.80 -0.65 -13.01
CA ILE A 11 -16.78 -1.71 -12.91
C ILE A 11 -16.82 -2.54 -14.20
N ILE A 12 -15.65 -2.81 -14.75
CA ILE A 12 -15.45 -3.67 -15.91
C ILE A 12 -14.62 -4.86 -15.47
N GLU A 13 -15.10 -6.06 -15.75
CA GLU A 13 -14.41 -7.30 -15.41
C GLU A 13 -13.07 -7.39 -16.17
N PRO A 14 -11.95 -7.70 -15.48
CA PRO A 14 -10.65 -7.84 -16.11
C PRO A 14 -10.64 -8.92 -17.21
N ASN A 15 -9.78 -8.72 -18.21
CA ASN A 15 -9.53 -9.68 -19.31
C ASN A 15 -10.75 -10.03 -20.16
N THR A 16 -11.79 -9.20 -20.15
CA THR A 16 -12.96 -9.32 -21.03
C THR A 16 -12.81 -8.46 -22.28
N PHE A 17 -13.64 -8.72 -23.29
CA PHE A 17 -13.74 -7.86 -24.48
C PHE A 17 -14.11 -6.42 -24.11
N SER A 18 -15.02 -6.24 -23.15
CA SER A 18 -15.37 -4.91 -22.62
C SER A 18 -14.18 -4.19 -21.98
N HIS A 19 -13.29 -4.92 -21.29
CA HIS A 19 -12.05 -4.35 -20.73
C HIS A 19 -11.11 -3.91 -21.85
N MET A 20 -10.91 -4.74 -22.87
CA MET A 20 -10.08 -4.42 -24.03
C MET A 20 -10.59 -3.17 -24.76
N LEU A 21 -11.90 -3.12 -25.03
CA LEU A 21 -12.53 -1.97 -25.69
C LEU A 21 -12.39 -0.69 -24.85
N ALA A 22 -12.68 -0.77 -23.55
CA ALA A 22 -12.54 0.35 -22.64
C ALA A 22 -11.09 0.86 -22.60
N PHE A 23 -10.11 -0.04 -22.55
CA PHE A 23 -8.69 0.34 -22.56
C PHE A 23 -8.28 1.05 -23.85
N VAL A 24 -8.65 0.51 -25.02
CA VAL A 24 -8.27 1.08 -26.31
C VAL A 24 -8.98 2.41 -26.59
N CYS A 25 -10.26 2.53 -26.23
CA CYS A 25 -11.06 3.73 -26.47
C CYS A 25 -10.89 4.81 -25.38
N ALA A 26 -10.19 4.55 -24.30
CA ALA A 26 -9.99 5.52 -23.24
C ALA A 26 -9.18 6.73 -23.71
N ARG A 27 -9.71 7.94 -23.52
CA ARG A 27 -8.96 9.18 -23.78
C ARG A 27 -7.85 9.40 -22.75
N VAL A 28 -8.10 8.99 -21.50
CA VAL A 28 -7.13 9.06 -20.40
C VAL A 28 -7.20 7.77 -19.62
N ARG A 29 -6.06 7.17 -19.33
CA ARG A 29 -5.90 6.03 -18.44
C ARG A 29 -5.08 6.45 -17.23
N ILE A 30 -5.58 6.17 -16.05
CA ILE A 30 -4.92 6.49 -14.79
C ILE A 30 -4.62 5.18 -14.06
N SER A 31 -3.38 4.96 -13.68
CA SER A 31 -2.98 3.76 -12.97
C SER A 31 -1.89 4.01 -11.92
N THR A 32 -1.78 3.11 -10.96
CA THR A 32 -0.73 3.15 -9.94
C THR A 32 0.54 2.42 -10.35
N HIS A 33 0.44 1.51 -11.31
CA HIS A 33 1.56 0.78 -11.90
C HIS A 33 1.51 0.92 -13.42
N TYR A 34 2.67 0.97 -14.06
CA TYR A 34 2.74 1.10 -15.51
C TYR A 34 2.00 -0.04 -16.20
N MET A 35 1.06 0.30 -17.07
CA MET A 35 0.22 -0.63 -17.85
C MET A 35 -0.64 -1.61 -17.02
N SER A 36 -0.78 -1.43 -15.70
CA SER A 36 -1.57 -2.33 -14.86
C SER A 36 -3.07 -2.33 -15.17
N CYS A 37 -3.56 -1.31 -15.86
CA CYS A 37 -4.94 -1.24 -16.34
C CYS A 37 -5.14 -1.90 -17.72
N ALA A 38 -4.09 -2.47 -18.33
CA ALA A 38 -4.20 -3.14 -19.61
C ALA A 38 -4.67 -4.60 -19.44
N PRO A 39 -5.50 -5.12 -20.35
CA PRO A 39 -5.92 -6.53 -20.32
C PRO A 39 -4.74 -7.51 -20.45
N ASP A 40 -3.73 -7.13 -21.20
CA ASP A 40 -2.46 -7.85 -21.34
C ASP A 40 -1.33 -6.80 -21.34
N THR A 41 -0.65 -6.71 -20.22
CA THR A 41 0.38 -5.69 -20.00
C THR A 41 1.46 -5.72 -21.08
N TYR A 42 1.94 -6.92 -21.45
CA TYR A 42 3.03 -7.06 -22.43
C TYR A 42 2.60 -6.66 -23.83
N ARG A 43 1.51 -7.22 -24.34
CA ARG A 43 1.01 -6.94 -25.69
C ARG A 43 0.63 -5.48 -25.88
N PHE A 44 -0.07 -4.91 -24.90
CA PHE A 44 -0.49 -3.50 -24.98
C PHE A 44 0.68 -2.52 -24.79
N ALA A 45 1.72 -2.87 -24.04
CA ALA A 45 2.93 -2.07 -23.98
C ALA A 45 3.66 -2.03 -25.34
N VAL A 46 3.72 -3.17 -26.03
CA VAL A 46 4.26 -3.25 -27.40
C VAL A 46 3.41 -2.43 -28.37
N LEU A 47 2.09 -2.60 -28.37
CA LEU A 47 1.18 -1.83 -29.24
C LEU A 47 1.33 -0.32 -29.00
N LYS A 48 1.44 0.10 -27.75
CA LYS A 48 1.68 1.49 -27.39
C LYS A 48 3.02 2.01 -27.90
N LYS A 49 4.08 1.20 -27.82
CA LYS A 49 5.40 1.54 -28.36
C LYS A 49 5.35 1.87 -29.85
N TYR A 50 4.47 1.20 -30.59
CA TYR A 50 4.25 1.44 -32.02
C TYR A 50 3.16 2.48 -32.33
N GLY A 51 2.62 3.16 -31.31
CA GLY A 51 1.60 4.20 -31.50
C GLY A 51 0.20 3.67 -31.85
N LEU A 52 -0.06 2.38 -31.63
CA LEU A 52 -1.34 1.72 -31.94
C LEU A 52 -2.35 1.80 -30.79
N VAL A 53 -1.97 2.34 -29.65
CA VAL A 53 -2.86 2.61 -28.51
C VAL A 53 -2.92 4.11 -28.28
N PHE A 54 -4.07 4.70 -28.57
CA PHE A 54 -4.31 6.12 -28.41
C PHE A 54 -4.65 6.50 -26.96
N GLY A 55 -4.79 7.81 -26.71
CA GLY A 55 -5.11 8.35 -25.39
C GLY A 55 -3.85 8.59 -24.54
N ARG A 56 -4.07 9.23 -23.39
CA ARG A 56 -3.01 9.65 -22.47
C ARG A 56 -2.92 8.71 -21.29
N ASP A 57 -1.71 8.48 -20.80
CA ASP A 57 -1.42 7.66 -19.62
C ASP A 57 -0.87 8.51 -18.49
N VAL A 58 -1.54 8.46 -17.36
CA VAL A 58 -1.17 9.12 -16.12
C VAL A 58 -0.79 8.05 -15.09
N LEU A 59 0.47 8.03 -14.71
CA LEU A 59 1.00 7.11 -13.69
C LEU A 59 1.07 7.84 -12.35
N ILE A 60 0.06 7.62 -11.49
CA ILE A 60 -0.05 8.30 -10.19
C ILE A 60 0.76 7.62 -9.08
N ARG A 61 1.28 6.43 -9.35
CA ARG A 61 2.13 5.63 -8.46
C ARG A 61 1.46 5.26 -7.12
N HIS A 62 2.07 4.32 -6.43
CA HIS A 62 1.55 3.79 -5.16
C HIS A 62 2.49 4.04 -3.96
N GLY A 63 3.65 4.62 -4.19
CA GLY A 63 4.65 4.94 -3.17
C GLY A 63 5.84 5.70 -3.74
N ILE A 64 6.69 6.19 -2.87
CA ILE A 64 7.95 6.83 -3.22
C ILE A 64 8.93 5.76 -3.71
N THR A 65 9.63 6.04 -4.80
CA THR A 65 10.65 5.16 -5.35
C THR A 65 12.04 5.64 -4.92
N SER A 66 12.73 4.78 -4.19
CA SER A 66 14.14 4.97 -3.82
C SER A 66 15.10 4.18 -4.72
N ASN A 67 14.58 3.15 -5.42
CA ASN A 67 15.39 2.30 -6.30
C ASN A 67 15.27 2.76 -7.75
N ASP A 68 16.31 2.45 -8.54
CA ASP A 68 16.27 2.66 -9.99
C ASP A 68 15.38 1.59 -10.64
N LEU A 69 14.22 2.01 -11.14
CA LEU A 69 13.23 1.16 -11.82
C LEU A 69 13.36 1.34 -13.33
N LYS A 70 14.19 0.53 -13.96
CA LYS A 70 14.49 0.62 -15.39
C LYS A 70 13.26 0.47 -16.29
N GLU A 71 12.23 -0.23 -15.83
CA GLU A 71 10.94 -0.33 -16.51
C GLU A 71 10.19 1.00 -16.59
N LEU A 72 10.52 1.97 -15.75
CA LEU A 72 9.95 3.31 -15.77
C LEU A 72 10.78 4.33 -16.54
N HIS A 73 11.97 3.95 -17.04
CA HIS A 73 12.77 4.82 -17.90
C HIS A 73 12.13 4.97 -19.29
N TYR A 74 12.30 6.14 -19.89
CA TYR A 74 11.97 6.33 -21.29
C TYR A 74 13.05 5.64 -22.17
N PRO A 75 12.70 4.91 -23.24
CA PRO A 75 11.36 4.77 -23.82
C PRO A 75 10.56 3.54 -23.34
N ASN A 76 11.01 2.84 -22.29
CA ASN A 76 10.31 1.64 -21.78
C ASN A 76 8.92 2.01 -21.27
N ALA A 77 8.82 3.07 -20.45
CA ALA A 77 7.56 3.63 -20.05
C ALA A 77 7.26 4.92 -20.81
N ARG A 78 6.30 4.85 -21.72
CA ARG A 78 5.78 6.02 -22.46
C ARG A 78 4.51 6.48 -21.78
N VAL A 79 4.65 7.41 -20.84
CA VAL A 79 3.53 8.05 -20.10
C VAL A 79 3.50 9.54 -20.41
N ASP A 80 2.32 10.13 -20.31
CA ASP A 80 2.14 11.57 -20.49
C ASP A 80 2.37 12.35 -19.20
N ILE A 81 2.06 11.70 -18.05
CA ILE A 81 2.34 12.23 -16.71
C ILE A 81 2.85 11.10 -15.84
N LEU A 82 4.01 11.33 -15.22
CA LEU A 82 4.59 10.49 -14.17
C LEU A 82 4.61 11.30 -12.87
N VAL A 83 3.77 10.89 -11.91
CA VAL A 83 3.61 11.60 -10.65
C VAL A 83 4.69 11.19 -9.65
N CYS A 84 5.34 12.18 -9.05
CA CYS A 84 6.28 12.05 -7.94
C CYS A 84 5.73 12.77 -6.70
N SER A 85 6.16 12.37 -5.51
CA SER A 85 5.67 12.95 -4.26
C SER A 85 6.70 13.83 -3.55
N SER A 86 7.98 13.48 -3.63
CA SER A 86 9.06 14.18 -2.94
C SER A 86 9.99 14.92 -3.90
N VAL A 87 10.70 15.92 -3.40
CA VAL A 87 11.69 16.65 -4.20
C VAL A 87 12.82 15.74 -4.68
N PRO A 88 13.45 14.90 -3.81
CA PRO A 88 14.52 14.00 -4.27
C PRO A 88 14.05 13.02 -5.34
N GLU A 89 12.83 12.47 -5.22
CA GLU A 89 12.26 11.56 -6.21
C GLU A 89 12.05 12.28 -7.56
N TYR A 90 11.48 13.47 -7.52
CA TYR A 90 11.26 14.29 -8.72
C TYR A 90 12.57 14.62 -9.44
N GLU A 91 13.57 15.12 -8.72
CA GLU A 91 14.88 15.47 -9.30
C GLU A 91 15.58 14.25 -9.88
N ASN A 92 15.54 13.11 -9.18
CA ASN A 92 16.10 11.87 -9.68
C ASN A 92 15.40 11.43 -10.99
N MET A 93 14.08 11.33 -11.00
CA MET A 93 13.34 10.87 -12.18
C MET A 93 13.45 11.85 -13.35
N LYS A 94 13.39 13.14 -13.10
CA LYS A 94 13.56 14.17 -14.14
C LYS A 94 14.93 14.09 -14.81
N ASN A 95 15.97 13.84 -14.05
CA ASN A 95 17.34 13.92 -14.54
C ASN A 95 17.90 12.59 -15.06
N THR A 96 17.37 11.44 -14.57
CA THR A 96 17.96 10.12 -14.88
C THR A 96 17.05 9.20 -15.68
N TYR A 97 15.72 9.40 -15.65
CA TYR A 97 14.78 8.49 -16.33
C TYR A 97 14.55 8.81 -17.81
N GLY A 98 15.09 9.93 -18.32
CA GLY A 98 15.08 10.28 -19.75
C GLY A 98 13.72 10.69 -20.30
N HIS A 99 12.73 10.94 -19.49
CA HIS A 99 11.41 11.41 -19.95
C HIS A 99 11.48 12.82 -20.56
N PRO A 100 10.64 13.12 -21.56
CA PRO A 100 10.51 14.47 -22.09
C PRO A 100 10.15 15.49 -21.01
N ASN A 101 10.53 16.74 -21.24
CA ASN A 101 10.18 17.83 -20.31
C ASN A 101 8.67 17.91 -20.07
N GLY A 102 8.29 18.09 -18.80
CA GLY A 102 6.88 18.21 -18.40
C GLY A 102 6.18 16.89 -18.13
N VAL A 103 6.78 15.74 -18.44
CA VAL A 103 6.19 14.41 -18.14
C VAL A 103 6.27 14.10 -16.64
N VAL A 104 7.44 14.28 -16.04
CA VAL A 104 7.61 14.08 -14.58
C VAL A 104 7.03 15.28 -13.84
N GLN A 105 6.11 15.03 -12.92
CA GLN A 105 5.37 16.07 -12.18
C GLN A 105 5.39 15.77 -10.68
N ARG A 106 5.71 16.78 -9.87
CA ARG A 106 5.67 16.68 -8.41
C ARG A 106 4.30 17.12 -7.88
N LEU A 107 3.34 16.20 -7.86
CA LEU A 107 1.96 16.47 -7.46
C LEU A 107 1.58 15.84 -6.11
N GLY A 108 2.45 15.01 -5.52
CA GLY A 108 2.11 14.23 -4.34
C GLY A 108 1.41 12.91 -4.67
N LEU A 109 1.19 12.09 -3.66
CA LEU A 109 0.46 10.82 -3.81
C LEU A 109 -0.96 10.99 -3.27
N CYS A 110 -1.97 10.71 -4.08
CA CYS A 110 -3.39 10.80 -3.72
C CYS A 110 -3.73 10.10 -2.39
N ARG A 111 -3.01 9.02 -2.07
CA ARG A 111 -3.18 8.30 -0.80
C ARG A 111 -2.92 9.15 0.46
N TYR A 112 -2.22 10.28 0.32
CA TYR A 112 -1.93 11.17 1.45
C TYR A 112 -3.02 12.21 1.69
N ASP A 113 -3.94 12.42 0.75
CA ASP A 113 -5.00 13.41 0.88
C ASP A 113 -5.87 13.16 2.11
N ARG A 114 -6.10 11.88 2.44
CA ARG A 114 -6.84 11.50 3.64
C ARG A 114 -6.14 11.91 4.94
N LEU A 115 -4.82 12.08 4.96
CA LEU A 115 -4.10 12.54 6.16
C LEU A 115 -4.45 13.98 6.52
N LEU A 116 -4.97 14.75 5.57
CA LEU A 116 -5.43 16.12 5.77
C LEU A 116 -6.86 16.20 6.34
N THR A 117 -7.59 15.08 6.38
CA THR A 117 -8.94 15.07 6.96
C THR A 117 -8.87 15.14 8.48
N PRO A 118 -9.82 15.87 9.13
CA PRO A 118 -9.87 15.92 10.58
C PRO A 118 -9.96 14.52 11.19
N HIS A 119 -9.14 14.24 12.19
CA HIS A 119 -9.12 12.96 12.93
C HIS A 119 -8.77 13.18 14.39
N ARG A 120 -9.16 12.25 15.24
CA ARG A 120 -8.88 12.31 16.68
C ARG A 120 -7.79 11.30 17.03
N VAL A 121 -6.64 11.82 17.41
CA VAL A 121 -5.55 10.98 17.91
C VAL A 121 -5.91 10.41 19.29
N LYS A 122 -5.84 9.10 19.43
CA LYS A 122 -6.04 8.34 20.65
C LYS A 122 -4.70 8.11 21.35
N ARG A 123 -4.70 7.93 22.65
CA ARG A 123 -3.54 7.44 23.41
C ARG A 123 -3.29 5.97 23.11
N GLN A 124 -2.86 5.70 21.87
CA GLN A 124 -2.70 4.38 21.31
C GLN A 124 -1.35 4.29 20.61
N THR A 125 -0.61 3.25 20.90
CA THR A 125 0.57 2.82 20.13
C THR A 125 0.13 1.69 19.22
N LEU A 126 0.34 1.87 17.92
CA LEU A 126 0.04 0.87 16.91
C LEU A 126 1.33 0.17 16.48
N ILE A 127 1.38 -1.14 16.61
CA ILE A 127 2.46 -1.99 16.06
C ILE A 127 1.94 -2.66 14.80
N MET A 128 2.60 -2.37 13.68
CA MET A 128 2.32 -2.98 12.37
C MET A 128 3.60 -3.60 11.81
N PRO A 129 4.00 -4.78 12.29
CA PRO A 129 5.27 -5.35 11.91
C PRO A 129 5.27 -5.79 10.45
N THR A 130 6.42 -5.62 9.80
CA THR A 130 6.64 -6.13 8.44
C THR A 130 6.61 -7.65 8.46
N TRP A 131 5.83 -8.24 7.57
CA TRP A 131 5.76 -9.68 7.42
C TRP A 131 7.04 -10.26 6.82
N ARG A 132 7.21 -11.56 6.98
CA ARG A 132 8.34 -12.30 6.41
C ARG A 132 7.79 -13.37 5.48
N TYR A 133 8.33 -13.47 4.27
CA TYR A 133 7.85 -14.40 3.26
C TYR A 133 7.82 -15.86 3.74
N PHE A 134 8.83 -16.28 4.51
CA PHE A 134 8.94 -17.64 5.05
C PHE A 134 7.90 -17.98 6.13
N LEU A 135 7.11 -17.00 6.60
CA LEU A 135 6.02 -17.23 7.56
C LEU A 135 4.67 -17.46 6.88
N LYS A 136 4.62 -17.32 5.57
CA LYS A 136 3.38 -17.50 4.82
C LYS A 136 2.98 -18.98 4.75
N ASN A 137 1.69 -19.27 5.00
CA ASN A 137 1.11 -20.61 4.90
C ASN A 137 1.75 -21.66 5.81
N LEU A 138 2.31 -21.27 6.95
CA LEU A 138 2.73 -22.20 7.98
C LEU A 138 1.52 -22.82 8.68
N SER A 139 1.69 -23.99 9.29
CA SER A 139 0.74 -24.48 10.27
C SER A 139 0.77 -23.57 11.51
N ASP A 140 -0.32 -23.56 12.31
CA ASP A 140 -0.34 -22.82 13.57
C ASP A 140 0.79 -23.27 14.50
N GLU A 141 1.07 -24.58 14.53
CA GLU A 141 2.13 -25.20 15.33
C GLU A 141 3.52 -24.71 14.92
N ASP A 142 3.79 -24.55 13.64
CA ASP A 142 5.08 -24.07 13.14
C ASP A 142 5.20 -22.56 13.28
N PHE A 143 4.10 -21.83 13.11
CA PHE A 143 4.09 -20.39 13.33
C PHE A 143 4.43 -20.01 14.76
N VAL A 144 3.86 -20.70 15.77
CA VAL A 144 4.16 -20.44 17.20
C VAL A 144 5.60 -20.81 17.60
N LYS A 145 6.27 -21.71 16.85
CA LYS A 145 7.70 -22.00 17.03
C LYS A 145 8.61 -20.94 16.43
N SER A 146 8.09 -20.07 15.55
CA SER A 146 8.90 -19.07 14.86
C SER A 146 9.45 -18.01 15.82
N GLU A 147 10.63 -17.51 15.51
CA GLU A 147 11.25 -16.39 16.25
C GLU A 147 10.36 -15.14 16.18
N TYR A 148 9.70 -14.91 15.06
CA TYR A 148 8.74 -13.81 14.89
C TYR A 148 7.62 -13.85 15.92
N TYR A 149 6.93 -14.99 16.05
CA TYR A 149 5.87 -15.15 17.04
C TYR A 149 6.41 -14.99 18.47
N ASN A 150 7.54 -15.61 18.78
CA ASN A 150 8.14 -15.58 20.11
C ASN A 150 8.53 -14.15 20.52
N GLN A 151 9.13 -13.36 19.64
CA GLN A 151 9.53 -11.98 19.92
C GLN A 151 8.32 -11.07 20.15
N PHE A 152 7.31 -11.14 19.29
CA PHE A 152 6.10 -10.34 19.50
C PHE A 152 5.29 -10.80 20.70
N SER A 153 5.17 -12.10 20.97
CA SER A 153 4.50 -12.61 22.17
C SER A 153 5.19 -12.14 23.46
N ARG A 154 6.52 -12.12 23.50
CA ARG A 154 7.29 -11.56 24.63
C ARG A 154 7.04 -10.07 24.77
N LEU A 155 7.10 -9.30 23.69
CA LEU A 155 6.87 -7.86 23.69
C LEU A 155 5.47 -7.52 24.23
N LEU A 156 4.44 -8.19 23.72
CA LEU A 156 3.04 -7.95 24.12
C LEU A 156 2.75 -8.27 25.59
N ASN A 157 3.59 -9.11 26.22
CA ASN A 157 3.46 -9.55 27.60
C ASN A 157 4.61 -9.03 28.50
N ASP A 158 5.42 -8.08 27.99
CA ASP A 158 6.50 -7.49 28.78
C ASP A 158 5.96 -6.63 29.93
N LYS A 159 6.36 -6.96 31.15
CA LYS A 159 5.86 -6.30 32.37
C LYS A 159 6.21 -4.80 32.41
N LYS A 160 7.38 -4.40 31.89
CA LYS A 160 7.80 -2.99 31.89
C LYS A 160 6.98 -2.21 30.88
N LEU A 161 6.71 -2.80 29.72
CA LEU A 161 5.86 -2.18 28.70
C LEU A 161 4.43 -2.03 29.23
N ILE A 162 3.86 -3.07 29.84
CA ILE A 162 2.50 -3.01 30.41
C ILE A 162 2.41 -1.93 31.50
N ALA A 163 3.37 -1.89 32.42
CA ALA A 163 3.41 -0.85 33.45
C ALA A 163 3.53 0.56 32.87
N ALA A 164 4.28 0.73 31.78
CA ALA A 164 4.36 2.01 31.07
C ALA A 164 3.03 2.40 30.40
N LEU A 165 2.34 1.45 29.76
CA LEU A 165 1.01 1.68 29.18
C LEU A 165 -0.02 2.11 30.24
N GLU A 166 0.01 1.48 31.40
CA GLU A 166 -0.85 1.84 32.54
C GLU A 166 -0.49 3.23 33.09
N LYS A 167 0.79 3.49 33.35
CA LYS A 167 1.26 4.75 33.91
C LYS A 167 0.89 5.96 33.01
N TYR A 168 0.99 5.81 31.71
CA TYR A 168 0.75 6.92 30.76
C TYR A 168 -0.66 6.87 30.14
N ASP A 169 -1.50 5.94 30.57
CA ASP A 169 -2.85 5.73 30.05
C ASP A 169 -2.88 5.51 28.53
N TYR A 170 -2.01 4.62 28.04
CA TYR A 170 -1.95 4.22 26.65
C TYR A 170 -2.49 2.81 26.43
N GLU A 171 -2.95 2.55 25.22
CA GLU A 171 -3.24 1.21 24.70
C GLU A 171 -2.18 0.81 23.67
N LEU A 172 -1.87 -0.47 23.61
CA LEU A 172 -1.05 -1.07 22.58
C LEU A 172 -1.92 -1.90 21.65
N VAL A 173 -1.85 -1.63 20.37
CA VAL A 173 -2.58 -2.39 19.34
C VAL A 173 -1.59 -3.08 18.43
N LEU A 174 -1.65 -4.39 18.33
CA LEU A 174 -0.97 -5.16 17.29
C LEU A 174 -1.93 -5.36 16.12
N TYR A 175 -1.50 -4.96 14.93
CA TYR A 175 -2.18 -5.22 13.68
C TYR A 175 -1.22 -5.88 12.69
N LEU A 176 -1.40 -7.18 12.48
CA LEU A 176 -0.54 -7.96 11.61
C LEU A 176 -0.77 -7.60 10.12
N HIS A 177 0.27 -7.76 9.33
CA HIS A 177 0.15 -7.68 7.88
C HIS A 177 -0.90 -8.69 7.37
N TYR A 178 -1.61 -8.36 6.28
CA TYR A 178 -2.73 -9.16 5.80
C TYR A 178 -2.40 -10.64 5.57
N GLU A 179 -1.18 -10.96 5.16
CA GLU A 179 -0.70 -12.34 5.00
C GLU A 179 -0.60 -13.12 6.32
N LEU A 180 -0.41 -12.43 7.44
CA LEU A 180 -0.29 -13.02 8.76
C LEU A 180 -1.56 -12.86 9.63
N GLN A 181 -2.61 -12.26 9.08
CA GLN A 181 -3.89 -12.10 9.79
C GLN A 181 -4.52 -13.41 10.28
N PRO A 182 -4.39 -14.55 9.57
CA PRO A 182 -4.89 -15.84 10.09
C PRO A 182 -4.31 -16.22 11.46
N TYR A 183 -3.07 -15.81 11.75
CA TYR A 183 -2.38 -16.11 13.02
C TYR A 183 -2.70 -15.14 14.15
N SER A 184 -3.60 -14.16 13.96
CA SER A 184 -3.90 -13.14 14.97
C SER A 184 -4.42 -13.73 16.27
N ASP A 185 -5.19 -14.82 16.21
CA ASP A 185 -5.77 -15.49 17.40
C ASP A 185 -4.75 -16.29 18.22
N LEU A 186 -3.57 -16.52 17.68
CA LEU A 186 -2.50 -17.22 18.40
C LEU A 186 -1.85 -16.32 19.46
N PHE A 187 -1.85 -15.01 19.23
CA PHE A 187 -1.33 -14.05 20.22
C PHE A 187 -2.30 -13.89 21.40
N LYS A 188 -1.80 -14.13 22.60
CA LYS A 188 -2.60 -14.09 23.85
C LYS A 188 -2.02 -13.04 24.80
N PRO A 189 -2.40 -11.76 24.67
CA PRO A 189 -1.96 -10.74 25.63
C PRO A 189 -2.59 -10.96 27.00
N MET A 190 -1.81 -10.76 28.05
CA MET A 190 -2.25 -10.91 29.43
C MET A 190 -2.92 -9.63 29.97
N SER A 191 -2.60 -8.48 29.40
CA SER A 191 -3.13 -7.18 29.85
C SER A 191 -4.26 -6.70 28.95
N GLY A 192 -5.32 -6.16 29.53
CA GLY A 192 -6.39 -5.47 28.79
C GLY A 192 -5.94 -4.20 28.06
N ARG A 193 -4.72 -3.70 28.34
CA ARG A 193 -4.11 -2.57 27.63
C ARG A 193 -3.53 -2.98 26.26
N VAL A 194 -3.40 -4.28 26.00
CA VAL A 194 -2.86 -4.81 24.75
C VAL A 194 -3.97 -5.48 23.95
N LYS A 195 -4.17 -5.05 22.73
CA LYS A 195 -5.24 -5.52 21.83
C LYS A 195 -4.66 -6.07 20.54
N ILE A 196 -5.23 -7.17 20.05
CA ILE A 196 -4.93 -7.72 18.73
C ILE A 196 -6.12 -7.38 17.82
N LEU A 197 -5.88 -6.63 16.75
CA LEU A 197 -6.96 -6.27 15.82
C LEU A 197 -6.85 -7.07 14.52
N LYS A 198 -8.00 -7.54 14.04
CA LYS A 198 -8.16 -8.21 12.76
C LYS A 198 -8.61 -7.23 11.67
N LYS A 199 -8.34 -7.59 10.42
CA LYS A 199 -8.64 -6.76 9.25
C LYS A 199 -10.12 -6.40 9.08
N ASP A 200 -11.03 -7.25 9.55
CA ASP A 200 -12.48 -7.06 9.48
C ASP A 200 -13.01 -6.11 10.57
N LYS A 201 -12.20 -5.79 11.59
CA LYS A 201 -12.57 -4.95 12.72
C LYS A 201 -12.04 -3.53 12.66
N ALA A 202 -11.20 -3.19 11.68
CA ALA A 202 -10.62 -1.86 11.60
C ALA A 202 -10.24 -1.48 10.16
N ASP A 203 -10.51 -0.23 9.79
CA ASP A 203 -9.88 0.40 8.63
C ASP A 203 -8.43 0.74 9.00
N VAL A 204 -7.48 0.21 8.23
CA VAL A 204 -6.04 0.37 8.48
C VAL A 204 -5.61 1.84 8.46
N GLN A 205 -6.21 2.62 7.57
CA GLN A 205 -5.85 4.03 7.44
C GLN A 205 -6.35 4.83 8.64
N ASP A 206 -7.58 4.58 9.08
CA ASP A 206 -8.13 5.17 10.31
C ASP A 206 -7.32 4.76 11.53
N LEU A 207 -6.92 3.49 11.59
CA LEU A 207 -6.10 2.99 12.69
C LEU A 207 -4.76 3.73 12.78
N ARG A 208 -4.09 3.94 11.65
CA ARG A 208 -2.85 4.72 11.57
C ARG A 208 -3.05 6.18 11.96
N MET A 209 -4.07 6.83 11.40
CA MET A 209 -4.35 8.25 11.64
C MET A 209 -4.73 8.52 13.09
N ASN A 210 -5.46 7.60 13.70
CA ASN A 210 -5.94 7.77 15.07
C ASN A 210 -4.93 7.29 16.15
N SER A 211 -3.78 6.76 15.77
CA SER A 211 -2.75 6.32 16.73
C SER A 211 -1.74 7.43 17.00
N ALA A 212 -1.40 7.65 18.26
CA ALA A 212 -0.39 8.63 18.66
C ALA A 212 1.03 8.20 18.28
N MET A 213 1.27 6.90 18.15
CA MET A 213 2.56 6.32 17.82
C MET A 213 2.38 5.12 16.88
N LEU A 214 3.23 5.02 15.87
CA LEU A 214 3.31 3.88 14.98
C LEU A 214 4.70 3.25 15.06
N ILE A 215 4.74 1.94 15.28
CA ILE A 215 5.94 1.09 15.24
C ILE A 215 5.78 0.11 14.08
N THR A 216 6.74 0.08 13.14
CA THR A 216 6.70 -0.75 11.94
C THR A 216 8.07 -1.33 11.60
#